data_9f663686342e66e711852739a3e57c3c
#
_entry.id   9f663686342e66e711852739a3e57c3c
#
_cell.length_a   1.000
_cell.length_b   1.000
_cell.length_c   1.000
_cell.angle_alpha   90.00
_cell.angle_beta   90.00
_cell.angle_gamma   90.00
#
_symmetry.space_group_name_H-M   'P 1'
#
loop_
_entity.id
_entity.type
_entity.pdbx_description
1 polymer ?
#
loop_
_entity_poly.entity_id
_entity_poly.type
_entity_poly.pdbx_seq_one_letter_code
_entity_poly.pdbx_strand_id
1 'polypeptide(L)'
;EVGTVLDANVFDRIQLGLATAEDIKSWSHGEVKKPETINYRTLKPEKDGLFCEKIFGPTRDWECACGKYKRVRYKGIVCERCGVEVTRSKVRRERMAHIKLAAPVTHIWYFKGVPSRLGYLLNLAPKDLEKVIYFAAYMVTEVDEEGRHDDLPSLRNELEVKKKHLEESGQAEVEARQQRLEEDLAQLESEGAEASQRDKLRKTAEREITAMRRRNQRALEHMDKVWDRFVSLKVGDLEGDEVLYRDMVADYGIYFKGSMGAEAIQARLRSFDLEAEASALAEIVENGTGQRKTRAIKRLKVVNAFRMTGTAPESMVLDNIPVIPPDLRPMVPVSYTH
;
A
#
# COMPACT_ATOMS: atom_id res chain seq x y z
N GLU A 1 35.90 1.14 -36.30
CA GLU A 1 36.07 1.78 -34.97
C GLU A 1 36.01 0.71 -33.92
N VAL A 2 37.18 0.40 -33.34
CA VAL A 2 37.31 -0.56 -32.23
C VAL A 2 36.80 0.19 -30.98
N GLY A 3 35.55 -0.13 -30.55
CA GLY A 3 35.05 0.33 -29.28
C GLY A 3 35.98 -0.17 -28.17
N THR A 4 36.68 0.71 -27.51
CA THR A 4 37.40 0.42 -26.29
C THR A 4 36.44 -0.17 -25.28
N VAL A 5 36.58 -1.46 -25.02
CA VAL A 5 35.94 -2.12 -23.88
C VAL A 5 36.48 -1.41 -22.65
N LEU A 6 35.73 -0.49 -22.07
CA LEU A 6 36.07 0.13 -20.79
C LEU A 6 36.22 -1.01 -19.78
N ASP A 7 37.47 -1.19 -19.30
CA ASP A 7 37.74 -2.15 -18.23
C ASP A 7 36.92 -1.70 -17.01
N ALA A 8 35.95 -2.54 -16.59
CA ALA A 8 35.06 -2.26 -15.46
C ALA A 8 35.82 -2.01 -14.13
N ASN A 9 37.11 -2.27 -14.10
CA ASN A 9 37.96 -2.04 -12.94
C ASN A 9 38.66 -0.65 -12.95
N VAL A 10 38.51 0.12 -14.05
CA VAL A 10 39.13 1.47 -14.15
C VAL A 10 38.01 2.50 -14.12
N PHE A 11 37.82 3.16 -13.00
CA PHE A 11 36.83 4.22 -12.80
C PHE A 11 37.34 5.31 -11.87
N ASP A 12 36.94 6.55 -12.13
CA ASP A 12 37.32 7.73 -11.32
C ASP A 12 36.27 8.04 -10.24
N ARG A 13 35.04 7.61 -10.42
CA ARG A 13 33.90 7.92 -9.55
C ARG A 13 32.94 6.74 -9.40
N ILE A 14 32.35 6.62 -8.22
CA ILE A 14 31.24 5.71 -7.92
C ILE A 14 30.02 6.56 -7.58
N GLN A 15 28.91 6.31 -8.25
CA GLN A 15 27.62 6.90 -7.94
C GLN A 15 26.75 5.87 -7.25
N LEU A 16 26.23 6.24 -6.07
CA LEU A 16 25.25 5.44 -5.35
C LEU A 16 23.84 5.97 -5.65
N GLY A 17 22.94 5.10 -6.02
CA GLY A 17 21.55 5.42 -6.28
C GLY A 17 20.60 4.35 -5.74
N LEU A 18 19.31 4.61 -5.82
CA LEU A 18 18.29 3.60 -5.52
C LEU A 18 18.04 2.78 -6.78
N ALA A 19 17.97 1.45 -6.60
CA ALA A 19 17.58 0.54 -7.69
C ALA A 19 16.06 0.51 -7.82
N THR A 20 15.58 0.58 -9.06
CA THR A 20 14.17 0.34 -9.38
C THR A 20 13.85 -1.15 -9.40
N ALA A 21 12.55 -1.51 -9.44
CA ALA A 21 12.13 -2.89 -9.61
C ALA A 21 12.60 -3.49 -10.95
N GLU A 22 12.68 -2.65 -12.00
CA GLU A 22 13.22 -3.01 -13.30
C GLU A 22 14.72 -3.28 -13.25
N ASP A 23 15.50 -2.43 -12.56
CA ASP A 23 16.94 -2.64 -12.38
C ASP A 23 17.21 -3.97 -11.70
N ILE A 24 16.50 -4.27 -10.61
CA ILE A 24 16.64 -5.53 -9.87
C ILE A 24 16.34 -6.73 -10.77
N LYS A 25 15.29 -6.65 -11.60
CA LYS A 25 14.96 -7.71 -12.57
C LYS A 25 16.00 -7.84 -13.67
N SER A 26 16.56 -6.72 -14.15
CA SER A 26 17.59 -6.74 -15.21
C SER A 26 18.88 -7.42 -14.75
N TRP A 27 19.24 -7.31 -13.49
CA TRP A 27 20.42 -7.98 -12.91
C TRP A 27 20.17 -9.45 -12.59
N SER A 28 18.90 -9.84 -12.51
CA SER A 28 18.50 -11.16 -12.01
C SER A 28 18.62 -12.26 -13.07
N HIS A 29 19.20 -13.37 -12.67
CA HIS A 29 19.24 -14.62 -13.47
C HIS A 29 18.04 -15.53 -13.22
N GLY A 30 17.13 -15.14 -12.32
CA GLY A 30 15.89 -15.88 -12.04
C GLY A 30 15.26 -15.52 -10.71
N GLU A 31 14.01 -15.95 -10.54
CA GLU A 31 13.24 -15.73 -9.32
C GLU A 31 13.49 -16.85 -8.30
N VAL A 32 13.80 -16.48 -7.07
CA VAL A 32 13.85 -17.40 -5.94
C VAL A 32 12.43 -17.55 -5.39
N LYS A 33 11.85 -18.75 -5.55
CA LYS A 33 10.44 -19.02 -5.20
C LYS A 33 10.28 -19.73 -3.85
N LYS A 34 11.37 -20.30 -3.32
CA LYS A 34 11.36 -21.12 -2.12
C LYS A 34 12.39 -20.64 -1.11
N PRO A 35 12.07 -20.70 0.19
CA PRO A 35 13.01 -20.31 1.26
C PRO A 35 14.11 -21.32 1.50
N GLU A 36 14.00 -22.54 0.97
CA GLU A 36 14.95 -23.62 1.18
C GLU A 36 16.35 -23.24 0.65
N THR A 37 17.36 -23.69 1.35
CA THR A 37 18.75 -23.42 1.06
C THR A 37 19.45 -24.63 0.43
N ILE A 38 19.82 -25.57 1.27
CA ILE A 38 20.45 -26.83 0.88
C ILE A 38 19.69 -28.01 1.52
N ASN A 39 19.71 -29.14 0.85
CA ASN A 39 19.22 -30.38 1.44
C ASN A 39 20.22 -30.86 2.51
N TYR A 40 19.76 -30.97 3.77
CA TYR A 40 20.62 -31.32 4.91
C TYR A 40 21.26 -32.70 4.78
N ARG A 41 20.64 -33.62 4.02
CA ARG A 41 21.11 -35.00 3.83
C ARG A 41 22.12 -35.12 2.70
N THR A 42 21.88 -34.44 1.59
CA THR A 42 22.70 -34.53 0.38
C THR A 42 23.69 -33.38 0.24
N LEU A 43 23.54 -32.32 1.06
CA LEU A 43 24.29 -31.04 1.01
C LEU A 43 24.20 -30.35 -0.36
N LYS A 44 23.24 -30.73 -1.19
CA LYS A 44 23.01 -30.10 -2.51
C LYS A 44 22.01 -28.95 -2.38
N PRO A 45 22.19 -27.87 -3.18
CA PRO A 45 21.25 -26.78 -3.24
C PRO A 45 19.85 -27.24 -3.69
N GLU A 46 18.82 -26.76 -2.99
CA GLU A 46 17.44 -27.05 -3.36
C GLU A 46 17.04 -26.24 -4.61
N LYS A 47 16.21 -26.86 -5.44
CA LYS A 47 15.72 -26.23 -6.68
C LYS A 47 14.80 -25.07 -6.35
N ASP A 48 14.97 -23.95 -7.06
CA ASP A 48 14.24 -22.68 -6.90
C ASP A 48 14.41 -22.03 -5.53
N GLY A 49 15.36 -22.52 -4.71
CA GLY A 49 15.73 -21.96 -3.41
C GLY A 49 16.85 -20.93 -3.47
N LEU A 50 17.27 -20.48 -2.29
CA LEU A 50 18.26 -19.40 -2.13
C LEU A 50 19.68 -19.73 -2.63
N PHE A 51 19.98 -20.98 -2.89
CA PHE A 51 21.28 -21.48 -3.44
C PHE A 51 21.14 -22.23 -4.77
N CYS A 52 19.99 -22.16 -5.41
CA CYS A 52 19.63 -22.93 -6.59
C CYS A 52 20.68 -22.83 -7.71
N GLU A 53 21.16 -24.00 -8.20
CA GLU A 53 22.16 -24.06 -9.27
C GLU A 53 21.59 -23.58 -10.63
N LYS A 54 20.28 -23.73 -10.85
CA LYS A 54 19.63 -23.23 -12.06
C LYS A 54 19.68 -21.71 -12.16
N ILE A 55 19.55 -21.02 -11.05
CA ILE A 55 19.54 -19.54 -10.96
C ILE A 55 20.97 -19.00 -10.90
N PHE A 56 21.77 -19.50 -9.97
CA PHE A 56 23.08 -18.95 -9.62
C PHE A 56 24.27 -19.64 -10.31
N GLY A 57 24.03 -20.74 -11.00
CA GLY A 57 25.07 -21.52 -11.63
C GLY A 57 25.48 -22.76 -10.84
N PRO A 58 26.33 -23.61 -11.44
CA PRO A 58 26.74 -24.91 -10.88
C PRO A 58 27.66 -24.74 -9.67
N THR A 59 27.66 -25.72 -8.77
CA THR A 59 28.56 -25.77 -7.60
C THR A 59 29.95 -26.29 -7.97
N ARG A 60 30.06 -27.02 -9.09
CA ARG A 60 31.32 -27.53 -9.62
C ARG A 60 31.54 -27.06 -11.05
N ASP A 61 32.80 -26.80 -11.37
CA ASP A 61 33.17 -26.38 -12.71
C ASP A 61 32.75 -27.41 -13.77
N TRP A 62 32.05 -26.91 -14.79
CA TRP A 62 31.67 -27.69 -15.97
C TRP A 62 30.77 -28.91 -15.69
N GLU A 63 30.06 -28.90 -14.56
CA GLU A 63 29.14 -29.99 -14.18
C GLU A 63 27.75 -29.44 -13.93
N CYS A 64 26.70 -30.05 -14.51
CA CYS A 64 25.34 -29.72 -14.17
C CYS A 64 24.86 -30.46 -12.91
N ALA A 65 23.83 -29.97 -12.23
CA ALA A 65 23.34 -30.51 -10.95
C ALA A 65 22.96 -32.01 -11.00
N CYS A 66 22.39 -32.48 -12.13
CA CYS A 66 22.01 -33.88 -12.29
C CYS A 66 23.15 -34.79 -12.76
N GLY A 67 24.32 -34.24 -13.08
CA GLY A 67 25.50 -34.99 -13.52
C GLY A 67 25.46 -35.52 -14.95
N LYS A 68 24.46 -35.13 -15.76
CA LYS A 68 24.38 -35.53 -17.20
C LYS A 68 25.55 -34.96 -18.00
N TYR A 69 25.90 -33.72 -17.76
CA TYR A 69 27.01 -33.04 -18.43
C TYR A 69 28.08 -32.74 -17.35
N LYS A 70 29.34 -33.20 -17.60
CA LYS A 70 30.45 -33.13 -16.65
C LYS A 70 31.80 -32.67 -17.25
N ARG A 71 31.80 -32.14 -18.48
CA ARG A 71 33.06 -31.79 -19.13
C ARG A 71 32.98 -30.42 -19.83
N VAL A 72 34.14 -29.76 -19.96
CA VAL A 72 34.33 -28.48 -20.65
C VAL A 72 33.76 -28.43 -22.06
N ARG A 73 33.75 -29.55 -22.78
CA ARG A 73 33.18 -29.62 -24.13
C ARG A 73 31.70 -29.23 -24.21
N TYR A 74 30.99 -29.28 -23.08
CA TYR A 74 29.58 -28.93 -22.98
C TYR A 74 29.38 -27.48 -22.47
N LYS A 75 30.42 -26.63 -22.48
CA LYS A 75 30.38 -25.23 -22.05
C LYS A 75 29.20 -24.49 -22.70
N GLY A 76 28.45 -23.76 -21.86
CA GLY A 76 27.31 -22.91 -22.29
C GLY A 76 26.02 -23.68 -22.57
N ILE A 77 26.02 -25.02 -22.50
CA ILE A 77 24.78 -25.81 -22.65
C ILE A 77 23.96 -25.70 -21.37
N VAL A 78 22.68 -25.39 -21.52
CA VAL A 78 21.70 -25.49 -20.45
C VAL A 78 21.16 -26.93 -20.45
N CYS A 79 21.34 -27.62 -19.34
CA CYS A 79 20.89 -29.00 -19.20
C CYS A 79 19.36 -29.08 -19.26
N GLU A 80 18.82 -29.82 -20.21
CA GLU A 80 17.39 -30.00 -20.41
C GLU A 80 16.70 -30.72 -19.24
N ARG A 81 17.44 -31.49 -18.45
CA ARG A 81 16.92 -32.25 -17.29
C ARG A 81 16.84 -31.41 -16.02
N CYS A 82 17.89 -30.66 -15.67
CA CYS A 82 17.97 -29.91 -14.44
C CYS A 82 17.94 -28.38 -14.64
N GLY A 83 18.05 -27.89 -15.86
CA GLY A 83 18.04 -26.48 -16.21
C GLY A 83 19.31 -25.71 -15.82
N VAL A 84 20.36 -26.39 -15.36
CA VAL A 84 21.62 -25.76 -14.95
C VAL A 84 22.51 -25.58 -16.18
N GLU A 85 23.06 -24.37 -16.32
CA GLU A 85 24.05 -24.06 -17.36
C GLU A 85 25.42 -24.66 -17.00
N VAL A 86 26.06 -25.31 -17.97
CA VAL A 86 27.40 -25.86 -17.82
C VAL A 86 28.43 -24.76 -17.97
N THR A 87 28.88 -24.21 -16.85
CA THR A 87 29.84 -23.11 -16.78
C THR A 87 30.76 -23.28 -15.57
N ARG A 88 31.66 -22.32 -15.34
CA ARG A 88 32.49 -22.32 -14.15
C ARG A 88 31.68 -21.96 -12.92
N SER A 89 32.01 -22.57 -11.78
CA SER A 89 31.39 -22.30 -10.48
C SER A 89 31.61 -20.83 -10.02
N LYS A 90 32.62 -20.15 -10.53
CA LYS A 90 32.89 -18.73 -10.26
C LYS A 90 31.67 -17.81 -10.48
N VAL A 91 30.78 -18.16 -11.41
CA VAL A 91 29.55 -17.37 -11.68
C VAL A 91 28.64 -17.26 -10.46
N ARG A 92 28.77 -18.17 -9.48
CA ARG A 92 28.04 -18.09 -8.20
C ARG A 92 28.47 -16.92 -7.30
N ARG A 93 29.57 -16.25 -7.63
CA ARG A 93 29.99 -14.99 -6.99
C ARG A 93 29.46 -13.76 -7.70
N GLU A 94 28.92 -13.91 -8.90
CA GLU A 94 28.59 -12.81 -9.80
C GLU A 94 27.08 -12.72 -10.08
N ARG A 95 26.36 -13.87 -10.12
CA ARG A 95 24.96 -13.94 -10.49
C ARG A 95 24.05 -13.49 -9.37
N MET A 96 23.30 -12.44 -9.66
CA MET A 96 22.20 -11.94 -8.82
C MET A 96 20.89 -12.68 -9.14
N ALA A 97 19.97 -12.68 -8.19
CA ALA A 97 18.59 -13.13 -8.40
C ALA A 97 17.62 -12.13 -7.76
N HIS A 98 16.33 -12.41 -7.81
CA HIS A 98 15.34 -11.60 -7.12
C HIS A 98 14.27 -12.47 -6.44
N ILE A 99 13.62 -11.90 -5.45
CA ILE A 99 12.40 -12.41 -4.83
C ILE A 99 11.29 -11.45 -5.16
N LYS A 100 10.24 -11.91 -5.83
CA LYS A 100 9.03 -11.14 -6.05
C LYS A 100 8.20 -11.13 -4.77
N LEU A 101 7.86 -9.95 -4.28
CA LEU A 101 7.00 -9.80 -3.12
C LEU A 101 5.53 -9.99 -3.50
N ALA A 102 4.73 -10.55 -2.59
CA ALA A 102 3.28 -10.71 -2.77
C ALA A 102 2.53 -9.36 -2.76
N ALA A 103 3.08 -8.38 -2.04
CA ALA A 103 2.60 -7.00 -1.99
C ALA A 103 3.78 -6.04 -1.88
N PRO A 104 3.65 -4.77 -2.30
CA PRO A 104 4.68 -3.76 -2.11
C PRO A 104 5.04 -3.58 -0.64
N VAL A 105 6.30 -3.32 -0.35
CA VAL A 105 6.81 -3.08 1.02
C VAL A 105 7.61 -1.79 1.05
N THR A 106 7.27 -0.91 1.96
CA THR A 106 8.01 0.33 2.20
C THR A 106 9.37 0.06 2.84
N HIS A 107 10.44 0.55 2.24
CA HIS A 107 11.78 0.35 2.78
C HIS A 107 11.95 1.05 4.14
N ILE A 108 12.41 0.31 5.14
CA ILE A 108 12.49 0.76 6.53
C ILE A 108 13.37 2.00 6.72
N TRP A 109 14.46 2.15 5.95
CA TRP A 109 15.36 3.29 6.05
C TRP A 109 14.69 4.61 5.69
N TYR A 110 13.75 4.60 4.75
CA TYR A 110 13.04 5.80 4.29
C TYR A 110 11.78 6.07 5.11
N PHE A 111 11.26 5.04 5.76
CA PHE A 111 10.11 5.13 6.64
C PHE A 111 10.49 5.49 8.08
N LYS A 112 11.34 4.68 8.74
CA LYS A 112 11.71 4.84 10.17
C LYS A 112 12.99 5.67 10.38
N GLY A 113 13.69 6.07 9.32
CA GLY A 113 14.84 6.95 9.43
C GLY A 113 14.49 8.29 10.09
N VAL A 114 15.43 8.87 10.83
CA VAL A 114 15.27 10.19 11.44
C VAL A 114 16.19 11.18 10.76
N PRO A 115 15.65 12.12 10.00
CA PRO A 115 14.24 12.33 9.65
C PRO A 115 13.70 11.35 8.59
N SER A 116 12.40 11.03 8.66
CA SER A 116 11.74 10.19 7.65
C SER A 116 11.72 10.88 6.29
N ARG A 117 12.37 10.28 5.28
CA ARG A 117 12.40 10.83 3.92
C ARG A 117 11.03 10.75 3.24
N LEU A 118 10.33 9.64 3.44
CA LEU A 118 8.94 9.49 3.00
C LEU A 118 8.02 10.52 3.64
N GLY A 119 8.15 10.72 4.95
CA GLY A 119 7.35 11.70 5.67
C GLY A 119 7.56 13.13 5.15
N TYR A 120 8.82 13.52 4.82
CA TYR A 120 9.09 14.82 4.24
C TYR A 120 8.59 14.94 2.81
N LEU A 121 8.78 13.93 1.97
CA LEU A 121 8.35 13.98 0.59
C LEU A 121 6.82 14.07 0.51
N LEU A 122 6.11 13.18 1.20
CA LEU A 122 4.65 13.13 1.21
C LEU A 122 3.98 14.16 2.13
N ASN A 123 4.77 14.95 2.87
CA ASN A 123 4.28 15.92 3.85
C ASN A 123 3.43 15.30 4.97
N LEU A 124 3.70 14.04 5.35
CA LEU A 124 3.00 13.31 6.39
C LEU A 124 3.79 13.29 7.71
N ALA A 125 3.08 13.36 8.83
CA ALA A 125 3.69 13.10 10.12
C ALA A 125 4.04 11.61 10.27
N PRO A 126 5.08 11.25 11.05
CA PRO A 126 5.47 9.85 11.22
C PRO A 126 4.34 8.93 11.69
N LYS A 127 3.49 9.40 12.61
CA LYS A 127 2.32 8.65 13.11
C LYS A 127 1.26 8.41 12.01
N ASP A 128 1.07 9.37 11.12
CA ASP A 128 0.09 9.27 10.04
C ASP A 128 0.60 8.33 8.94
N LEU A 129 1.90 8.41 8.64
CA LEU A 129 2.54 7.46 7.75
C LEU A 129 2.46 6.01 8.28
N GLU A 130 2.62 5.83 9.60
CA GLU A 130 2.41 4.53 10.26
C GLU A 130 0.99 4.01 10.11
N LYS A 131 -0.03 4.86 10.29
CA LYS A 131 -1.43 4.46 10.12
C LYS A 131 -1.69 3.90 8.71
N VAL A 132 -1.17 4.55 7.68
CA VAL A 132 -1.33 4.08 6.30
C VAL A 132 -0.61 2.76 6.09
N ILE A 133 0.68 2.67 6.45
CA ILE A 133 1.51 1.48 6.20
C ILE A 133 0.98 0.25 6.95
N TYR A 134 0.45 0.43 8.17
CA TYR A 134 -0.09 -0.66 8.99
C TYR A 134 -1.61 -0.87 8.85
N PHE A 135 -2.22 -0.39 7.78
CA PHE A 135 -3.63 -0.61 7.45
C PHE A 135 -4.60 -0.07 8.49
N ALA A 136 -4.25 1.05 9.15
CA ALA A 136 -5.11 1.73 10.12
C ALA A 136 -5.81 2.99 9.55
N ALA A 137 -5.45 3.42 8.34
CA ALA A 137 -6.10 4.51 7.64
C ALA A 137 -5.96 4.35 6.13
N TYR A 138 -6.98 4.75 5.40
CA TYR A 138 -6.93 4.95 3.95
C TYR A 138 -6.21 6.26 3.64
N MET A 139 -5.42 6.26 2.58
CA MET A 139 -4.84 7.46 2.00
C MET A 139 -5.45 7.70 0.63
N VAL A 140 -5.92 8.91 0.40
CA VAL A 140 -6.44 9.35 -0.89
C VAL A 140 -5.27 9.53 -1.86
N THR A 141 -5.27 8.76 -2.94
CA THR A 141 -4.19 8.75 -3.93
C THR A 141 -4.48 9.62 -5.13
N GLU A 142 -5.74 9.72 -5.53
CA GLU A 142 -6.22 10.49 -6.67
C GLU A 142 -7.53 11.18 -6.32
N VAL A 143 -7.74 12.39 -6.84
CA VAL A 143 -9.01 13.13 -6.80
C VAL A 143 -9.21 13.79 -8.15
N ASP A 144 -10.36 13.53 -8.77
CA ASP A 144 -10.82 14.24 -9.95
C ASP A 144 -11.50 15.55 -9.50
N GLU A 145 -10.70 16.59 -9.37
CA GLU A 145 -11.15 17.91 -8.91
C GLU A 145 -12.09 18.59 -9.90
N GLU A 146 -11.84 18.42 -11.20
CA GLU A 146 -12.63 19.03 -12.28
C GLU A 146 -14.00 18.38 -12.37
N GLY A 147 -14.07 17.04 -12.51
CA GLY A 147 -15.32 16.30 -12.54
C GLY A 147 -16.14 16.49 -11.28
N ARG A 148 -15.49 16.46 -10.10
CA ARG A 148 -16.16 16.75 -8.83
C ARG A 148 -16.77 18.14 -8.81
N HIS A 149 -16.03 19.18 -9.25
CA HIS A 149 -16.49 20.57 -9.24
C HIS A 149 -17.72 20.74 -10.14
N ASP A 150 -17.69 20.18 -11.33
CA ASP A 150 -18.77 20.31 -12.32
C ASP A 150 -20.06 19.62 -11.86
N ASP A 151 -19.93 18.46 -11.21
CA ASP A 151 -21.07 17.65 -10.79
C ASP A 151 -21.59 17.99 -9.38
N LEU A 152 -20.86 18.81 -8.60
CA LEU A 152 -21.24 19.17 -7.21
C LEU A 152 -22.70 19.63 -7.05
N PRO A 153 -23.27 20.49 -7.94
CA PRO A 153 -24.67 20.91 -7.80
C PRO A 153 -25.66 19.76 -7.98
N SER A 154 -25.40 18.86 -8.92
CA SER A 154 -26.24 17.67 -9.16
C SER A 154 -26.17 16.69 -7.99
N LEU A 155 -24.96 16.38 -7.54
CA LEU A 155 -24.71 15.50 -6.40
C LEU A 155 -25.36 16.00 -5.11
N ARG A 156 -25.36 17.32 -4.90
CA ARG A 156 -26.03 17.92 -3.76
C ARG A 156 -27.55 17.74 -3.83
N ASN A 157 -28.13 17.93 -5.01
CA ASN A 157 -29.56 17.71 -5.20
C ASN A 157 -29.93 16.22 -4.96
N GLU A 158 -29.10 15.30 -5.43
CA GLU A 158 -29.30 13.86 -5.17
C GLU A 158 -29.24 13.55 -3.67
N LEU A 159 -28.28 14.13 -2.94
CA LEU A 159 -28.18 13.99 -1.50
C LEU A 159 -29.46 14.49 -0.79
N GLU A 160 -29.94 15.68 -1.16
CA GLU A 160 -31.18 16.23 -0.56
C GLU A 160 -32.40 15.37 -0.85
N VAL A 161 -32.51 14.77 -2.04
CA VAL A 161 -33.58 13.82 -2.38
C VAL A 161 -33.47 12.54 -1.51
N LYS A 162 -32.24 11.99 -1.37
CA LYS A 162 -32.00 10.82 -0.51
C LYS A 162 -32.35 11.12 0.96
N LYS A 163 -31.97 12.28 1.47
CA LYS A 163 -32.26 12.71 2.85
C LYS A 163 -33.76 12.84 3.07
N LYS A 164 -34.47 13.51 2.14
CA LYS A 164 -35.92 13.66 2.21
C LYS A 164 -36.63 12.32 2.22
N HIS A 165 -36.19 11.39 1.36
CA HIS A 165 -36.77 10.04 1.34
C HIS A 165 -36.54 9.29 2.66
N LEU A 166 -35.36 9.43 3.26
CA LEU A 166 -35.05 8.85 4.57
C LEU A 166 -35.89 9.47 5.70
N GLU A 167 -36.11 10.78 5.68
CA GLU A 167 -36.98 11.48 6.61
C GLU A 167 -38.46 11.01 6.50
N GLU A 168 -38.99 10.97 5.27
CA GLU A 168 -40.34 10.53 4.99
C GLU A 168 -40.56 9.05 5.39
N SER A 169 -39.61 8.17 5.04
CA SER A 169 -39.68 6.76 5.43
C SER A 169 -39.56 6.56 6.93
N GLY A 170 -38.69 7.32 7.60
CA GLY A 170 -38.54 7.27 9.04
C GLY A 170 -39.75 7.80 9.80
N GLN A 171 -40.42 8.83 9.27
CA GLN A 171 -41.64 9.34 9.82
C GLN A 171 -42.78 8.32 9.66
N ALA A 172 -42.93 7.69 8.50
CA ALA A 172 -43.89 6.65 8.23
C ALA A 172 -43.73 5.42 9.16
N GLU A 173 -42.48 5.02 9.46
CA GLU A 173 -42.21 3.95 10.45
C GLU A 173 -42.69 4.32 11.85
N VAL A 174 -42.48 5.56 12.26
CA VAL A 174 -42.92 6.05 13.57
C VAL A 174 -44.44 6.10 13.64
N GLU A 175 -45.11 6.62 12.61
CA GLU A 175 -46.58 6.68 12.52
C GLU A 175 -47.20 5.28 12.53
N ALA A 176 -46.65 4.34 11.76
CA ALA A 176 -47.10 2.96 11.76
C ALA A 176 -46.97 2.31 13.15
N ARG A 177 -45.89 2.62 13.89
CA ARG A 177 -45.73 2.11 15.26
C ARG A 177 -46.68 2.75 16.24
N GLN A 178 -47.01 4.03 16.07
CA GLN A 178 -48.02 4.73 16.88
C GLN A 178 -49.40 4.15 16.64
N GLN A 179 -49.81 3.93 15.38
CA GLN A 179 -51.08 3.31 15.04
C GLN A 179 -51.24 1.91 15.66
N ARG A 180 -50.19 1.08 15.55
CA ARG A 180 -50.18 -0.23 16.21
C ARG A 180 -50.34 -0.14 17.72
N LEU A 181 -49.69 0.85 18.35
CA LEU A 181 -49.87 1.06 19.79
C LEU A 181 -51.33 1.39 20.16
N GLU A 182 -51.97 2.24 19.36
CA GLU A 182 -53.39 2.59 19.58
C GLU A 182 -54.30 1.37 19.42
N GLU A 183 -54.07 0.55 18.38
CA GLU A 183 -54.80 -0.71 18.15
C GLU A 183 -54.60 -1.70 19.31
N ASP A 184 -53.37 -1.94 19.73
CA ASP A 184 -53.04 -2.83 20.84
C ASP A 184 -53.66 -2.36 22.16
N LEU A 185 -53.69 -1.05 22.42
CA LEU A 185 -54.30 -0.47 23.61
C LEU A 185 -55.82 -0.63 23.60
N ALA A 186 -56.47 -0.39 22.45
CA ALA A 186 -57.92 -0.61 22.27
C ALA A 186 -58.29 -2.06 22.49
N GLN A 187 -57.50 -2.99 21.99
CA GLN A 187 -57.70 -4.42 22.20
C GLN A 187 -57.59 -4.78 23.69
N LEU A 188 -56.50 -4.33 24.39
CA LEU A 188 -56.33 -4.57 25.82
C LEU A 188 -57.46 -3.96 26.67
N GLU A 189 -58.04 -2.84 26.25
CA GLU A 189 -59.21 -2.25 26.93
C GLU A 189 -60.45 -3.11 26.74
N SER A 190 -60.69 -3.64 25.53
CA SER A 190 -61.82 -4.54 25.25
C SER A 190 -61.72 -5.87 26.00
N GLU A 191 -60.51 -6.34 26.25
CA GLU A 191 -60.24 -7.57 27.02
C GLU A 191 -60.23 -7.36 28.54
N GLY A 192 -60.42 -6.12 29.03
CA GLY A 192 -60.44 -5.78 30.47
C GLY A 192 -59.07 -5.89 31.14
N ALA A 193 -57.98 -5.71 30.38
CA ALA A 193 -56.64 -5.81 30.94
C ALA A 193 -56.30 -4.74 32.00
N GLU A 194 -55.43 -5.13 32.92
CA GLU A 194 -55.02 -4.23 34.01
C GLU A 194 -54.28 -2.96 33.50
N ALA A 195 -54.46 -1.82 34.21
CA ALA A 195 -53.79 -0.58 33.90
C ALA A 195 -52.25 -0.74 33.85
N SER A 196 -51.69 -1.61 34.68
CA SER A 196 -50.28 -1.94 34.71
C SER A 196 -49.74 -2.53 33.38
N GLN A 197 -50.58 -3.35 32.73
CA GLN A 197 -50.19 -3.96 31.40
C GLN A 197 -50.22 -2.92 30.28
N ARG A 198 -51.24 -2.04 30.28
CA ARG A 198 -51.32 -0.92 29.32
C ARG A 198 -50.18 0.08 29.49
N ASP A 199 -49.78 0.40 30.71
CA ASP A 199 -48.62 1.28 30.98
C ASP A 199 -47.27 0.66 30.54
N LYS A 200 -47.13 -0.67 30.71
CA LYS A 200 -45.93 -1.36 30.21
C LYS A 200 -45.85 -1.29 28.70
N LEU A 201 -46.96 -1.50 28.01
CA LEU A 201 -47.01 -1.44 26.54
C LEU A 201 -46.70 -0.03 26.03
N ARG A 202 -47.26 1.03 26.62
CA ARG A 202 -46.97 2.42 26.29
C ARG A 202 -45.48 2.74 26.47
N LYS A 203 -44.89 2.39 27.60
CA LYS A 203 -43.46 2.64 27.87
C LYS A 203 -42.55 1.89 26.89
N THR A 204 -42.94 0.69 26.48
CA THR A 204 -42.16 -0.08 25.48
C THR A 204 -42.22 0.60 24.12
N ALA A 205 -43.42 0.94 23.65
CA ALA A 205 -43.59 1.63 22.37
C ALA A 205 -42.91 3.00 22.32
N GLU A 206 -42.96 3.79 23.41
CA GLU A 206 -42.25 5.08 23.51
C GLU A 206 -40.73 4.91 23.39
N ARG A 207 -40.17 3.85 24.01
CA ARG A 207 -38.74 3.53 23.88
C ARG A 207 -38.38 3.14 22.43
N GLU A 208 -39.21 2.33 21.78
CA GLU A 208 -39.05 1.92 20.39
C GLU A 208 -39.12 3.12 19.44
N ILE A 209 -40.11 3.98 19.57
CA ILE A 209 -40.28 5.20 18.79
C ILE A 209 -39.09 6.15 18.99
N THR A 210 -38.63 6.30 20.23
CA THR A 210 -37.46 7.11 20.54
C THR A 210 -36.20 6.52 19.89
N ALA A 211 -36.05 5.19 19.88
CA ALA A 211 -34.94 4.52 19.23
C ALA A 211 -34.97 4.67 17.70
N MET A 212 -36.16 4.57 17.08
CA MET A 212 -36.38 4.79 15.64
C MET A 212 -35.99 6.23 15.25
N ARG A 213 -36.47 7.23 15.97
CA ARG A 213 -36.13 8.64 15.72
C ARG A 213 -34.61 8.88 15.83
N ARG A 214 -33.98 8.33 16.88
CA ARG A 214 -32.52 8.45 17.05
C ARG A 214 -31.75 7.75 15.94
N ARG A 215 -32.20 6.59 15.45
CA ARG A 215 -31.59 5.88 14.33
C ARG A 215 -31.64 6.73 13.06
N ASN A 216 -32.82 7.28 12.73
CA ASN A 216 -33.02 8.10 11.54
C ASN A 216 -32.19 9.40 11.62
N GLN A 217 -32.19 10.05 12.76
CA GLN A 217 -31.37 11.25 12.97
C GLN A 217 -29.87 10.96 12.77
N ARG A 218 -29.35 9.86 13.31
CA ARG A 218 -27.95 9.45 13.11
C ARG A 218 -27.63 9.12 11.66
N ALA A 219 -28.58 8.52 10.92
CA ALA A 219 -28.39 8.23 9.51
C ALA A 219 -28.31 9.52 8.68
N LEU A 220 -29.15 10.52 8.95
CA LEU A 220 -29.06 11.85 8.32
C LEU A 220 -27.74 12.55 8.65
N GLU A 221 -27.34 12.60 9.90
CA GLU A 221 -26.05 13.18 10.34
C GLU A 221 -24.86 12.46 9.68
N HIS A 222 -24.96 11.15 9.49
CA HIS A 222 -23.91 10.38 8.80
C HIS A 222 -23.83 10.73 7.30
N MET A 223 -24.98 10.88 6.62
CA MET A 223 -25.01 11.34 5.23
C MET A 223 -24.36 12.72 5.07
N ASP A 224 -24.66 13.65 5.96
CA ASP A 224 -24.01 14.97 5.97
C ASP A 224 -22.50 14.87 6.21
N LYS A 225 -22.06 14.02 7.13
CA LYS A 225 -20.64 13.80 7.43
C LYS A 225 -19.91 13.19 6.21
N VAL A 226 -20.52 12.24 5.49
CA VAL A 226 -19.99 11.66 4.26
C VAL A 226 -19.83 12.74 3.19
N TRP A 227 -20.84 13.56 3.00
CA TRP A 227 -20.84 14.68 2.04
C TRP A 227 -19.75 15.71 2.35
N ASP A 228 -19.71 16.21 3.57
CA ASP A 228 -18.73 17.23 3.98
C ASP A 228 -17.30 16.73 3.81
N ARG A 229 -17.07 15.45 4.14
CA ARG A 229 -15.78 14.82 3.95
C ARG A 229 -15.42 14.70 2.48
N PHE A 230 -16.35 14.26 1.63
CA PHE A 230 -16.17 14.16 0.18
C PHE A 230 -15.83 15.50 -0.47
N VAL A 231 -16.57 16.55 -0.14
CA VAL A 231 -16.35 17.89 -0.70
C VAL A 231 -14.98 18.45 -0.30
N SER A 232 -14.52 18.19 0.91
CA SER A 232 -13.23 18.66 1.43
C SER A 232 -12.03 17.81 1.07
N LEU A 233 -12.25 16.65 0.41
CA LEU A 233 -11.24 15.63 0.16
C LEU A 233 -10.13 16.14 -0.77
N LYS A 234 -8.88 15.87 -0.40
CA LYS A 234 -7.68 16.20 -1.18
C LYS A 234 -6.74 15.02 -1.30
N VAL A 235 -5.94 15.03 -2.35
CA VAL A 235 -4.88 14.04 -2.53
C VAL A 235 -3.90 14.08 -1.34
N GLY A 236 -3.67 12.93 -0.72
CA GLY A 236 -2.83 12.78 0.48
C GLY A 236 -3.61 12.85 1.80
N ASP A 237 -4.91 13.13 1.76
CA ASP A 237 -5.75 13.06 2.96
C ASP A 237 -5.85 11.63 3.49
N LEU A 238 -5.98 11.53 4.81
CA LEU A 238 -6.13 10.25 5.50
C LEU A 238 -7.54 10.11 6.06
N GLU A 239 -8.09 8.91 5.94
CA GLU A 239 -9.36 8.54 6.56
C GLU A 239 -9.19 7.27 7.38
N GLY A 240 -9.43 7.39 8.68
CA GLY A 240 -9.33 6.26 9.62
C GLY A 240 -10.69 5.63 9.97
N ASP A 241 -11.80 6.27 9.60
CA ASP A 241 -13.15 5.72 9.77
C ASP A 241 -13.51 4.87 8.55
N GLU A 242 -13.42 3.55 8.71
CA GLU A 242 -13.68 2.60 7.63
C GLU A 242 -15.12 2.68 7.10
N VAL A 243 -16.10 2.93 7.98
CA VAL A 243 -17.51 3.05 7.58
C VAL A 243 -17.69 4.30 6.73
N LEU A 244 -17.15 5.42 7.19
CA LEU A 244 -17.20 6.69 6.46
C LEU A 244 -16.52 6.58 5.10
N TYR A 245 -15.33 5.97 5.03
CA TYR A 245 -14.61 5.78 3.77
C TYR A 245 -15.38 4.88 2.79
N ARG A 246 -15.91 3.75 3.26
CA ARG A 246 -16.70 2.83 2.44
C ARG A 246 -17.95 3.50 1.86
N ASP A 247 -18.65 4.28 2.69
CA ASP A 247 -19.86 4.95 2.26
C ASP A 247 -19.56 6.11 1.30
N MET A 248 -18.43 6.83 1.48
CA MET A 248 -17.93 7.78 0.48
C MET A 248 -17.62 7.10 -0.86
N VAL A 249 -16.98 5.93 -0.83
CA VAL A 249 -16.69 5.17 -2.06
C VAL A 249 -17.96 4.69 -2.74
N ALA A 250 -18.95 4.25 -1.98
CA ALA A 250 -20.25 3.80 -2.52
C ALA A 250 -21.01 4.91 -3.25
N ASP A 251 -21.01 6.12 -2.68
CA ASP A 251 -21.75 7.24 -3.25
C ASP A 251 -20.92 8.07 -4.26
N TYR A 252 -19.60 8.22 -4.05
CA TYR A 252 -18.76 9.18 -4.78
C TYR A 252 -17.43 8.60 -5.30
N GLY A 253 -17.28 7.27 -5.33
CA GLY A 253 -16.02 6.60 -5.67
C GLY A 253 -15.51 6.80 -7.10
N ILE A 254 -16.30 7.38 -7.99
CA ILE A 254 -15.87 7.75 -9.35
C ILE A 254 -14.95 8.99 -9.35
N TYR A 255 -15.05 9.86 -8.34
CA TYR A 255 -14.32 11.11 -8.23
C TYR A 255 -12.99 11.01 -7.47
N PHE A 256 -12.74 9.90 -6.77
CA PHE A 256 -11.51 9.75 -6.02
C PHE A 256 -11.10 8.28 -5.90
N LYS A 257 -9.81 8.06 -5.67
CA LYS A 257 -9.27 6.75 -5.31
C LYS A 257 -8.47 6.86 -4.03
N GLY A 258 -8.50 5.80 -3.25
CA GLY A 258 -7.70 5.66 -2.05
C GLY A 258 -7.39 4.21 -1.78
N SER A 259 -6.31 3.98 -1.07
CA SER A 259 -5.86 2.64 -0.68
C SER A 259 -5.12 2.69 0.66
N MET A 260 -4.79 1.52 1.18
CA MET A 260 -4.00 1.37 2.41
C MET A 260 -2.66 0.70 2.13
N GLY A 261 -1.78 0.71 3.12
CA GLY A 261 -0.51 0.01 3.07
C GLY A 261 0.54 0.67 2.18
N ALA A 262 1.58 -0.07 1.87
CA ALA A 262 2.66 0.41 1.01
C ALA A 262 2.23 0.67 -0.44
N GLU A 263 1.15 0.04 -0.89
CA GLU A 263 0.55 0.28 -2.22
C GLU A 263 0.05 1.72 -2.35
N ALA A 264 -0.64 2.24 -1.33
CA ALA A 264 -1.07 3.63 -1.27
C ALA A 264 0.12 4.61 -1.37
N ILE A 265 1.17 4.32 -0.60
CA ILE A 265 2.41 5.11 -0.62
C ILE A 265 3.04 5.07 -2.02
N GLN A 266 3.13 3.89 -2.63
CA GLN A 266 3.71 3.72 -3.96
C GLN A 266 2.91 4.48 -5.03
N ALA A 267 1.58 4.35 -5.02
CA ALA A 267 0.70 5.08 -5.94
C ALA A 267 0.90 6.59 -5.82
N ARG A 268 0.96 7.10 -4.58
CA ARG A 268 1.18 8.53 -4.34
C ARG A 268 2.58 9.00 -4.76
N LEU A 269 3.62 8.17 -4.63
CA LEU A 269 4.97 8.49 -5.07
C LEU A 269 5.09 8.49 -6.60
N ARG A 270 4.36 7.63 -7.31
CA ARG A 270 4.31 7.62 -8.78
C ARG A 270 3.66 8.88 -9.37
N SER A 271 2.62 9.38 -8.73
CA SER A 271 1.92 10.59 -9.16
C SER A 271 2.57 11.88 -8.63
N PHE A 272 3.72 11.80 -7.93
CA PHE A 272 4.34 12.94 -7.28
C PHE A 272 5.17 13.77 -8.27
N ASP A 273 4.73 15.01 -8.52
CA ASP A 273 5.45 15.96 -9.36
C ASP A 273 6.56 16.67 -8.55
N LEU A 274 7.80 16.22 -8.77
CA LEU A 274 8.97 16.78 -8.10
C LEU A 274 9.26 18.24 -8.48
N GLU A 275 8.97 18.64 -9.73
CA GLU A 275 9.25 20.00 -10.22
C GLU A 275 8.25 21.00 -9.65
N ALA A 276 6.96 20.67 -9.72
CA ALA A 276 5.90 21.51 -9.15
C ALA A 276 6.09 21.68 -7.64
N GLU A 277 6.38 20.59 -6.91
CA GLU A 277 6.61 20.66 -5.46
C GLU A 277 7.87 21.44 -5.11
N ALA A 278 8.97 21.29 -5.87
CA ALA A 278 10.18 22.08 -5.64
C ALA A 278 9.94 23.55 -5.80
N SER A 279 9.18 23.95 -6.84
CA SER A 279 8.83 25.35 -7.11
C SER A 279 7.96 25.93 -6.00
N ALA A 280 6.92 25.22 -5.58
CA ALA A 280 6.05 25.63 -4.48
C ALA A 280 6.79 25.77 -3.14
N LEU A 281 7.71 24.83 -2.86
CA LEU A 281 8.53 24.88 -1.64
C LEU A 281 9.56 26.03 -1.69
N ALA A 282 10.13 26.34 -2.86
CA ALA A 282 11.04 27.48 -3.04
C ALA A 282 10.33 28.80 -2.75
N GLU A 283 9.12 28.98 -3.25
CA GLU A 283 8.31 30.17 -2.96
C GLU A 283 8.02 30.32 -1.45
N ILE A 284 7.71 29.22 -0.76
CA ILE A 284 7.53 29.23 0.70
C ILE A 284 8.83 29.59 1.43
N VAL A 285 9.98 29.17 0.91
CA VAL A 285 11.30 29.51 1.49
C VAL A 285 11.64 30.99 1.31
N GLU A 286 11.27 31.57 0.18
CA GLU A 286 11.49 32.99 -0.09
C GLU A 286 10.57 33.89 0.76
N ASN A 287 9.28 33.62 0.73
CA ASN A 287 8.25 34.48 1.30
C ASN A 287 7.81 34.12 2.73
N GLY A 288 8.11 32.88 3.17
CA GLY A 288 7.66 32.36 4.45
C GLY A 288 8.56 32.75 5.61
N THR A 289 8.01 32.62 6.85
CA THR A 289 8.73 32.88 8.10
C THR A 289 8.54 31.75 9.10
N GLY A 290 9.37 31.73 10.15
CA GLY A 290 9.22 30.81 11.29
C GLY A 290 9.30 29.32 10.95
N GLN A 291 8.48 28.52 11.60
CA GLN A 291 8.47 27.07 11.48
C GLN A 291 8.07 26.57 10.08
N ARG A 292 7.18 27.31 9.39
CA ARG A 292 6.75 26.98 8.02
C ARG A 292 7.93 27.00 7.06
N LYS A 293 8.74 28.06 7.12
CA LYS A 293 9.99 28.17 6.33
C LYS A 293 10.97 27.05 6.65
N THR A 294 11.22 26.80 7.94
CA THR A 294 12.15 25.74 8.35
C THR A 294 11.72 24.36 7.87
N ARG A 295 10.42 24.06 7.90
CA ARG A 295 9.87 22.79 7.38
C ARG A 295 10.00 22.72 5.86
N ALA A 296 9.70 23.82 5.14
CA ALA A 296 9.86 23.91 3.68
C ALA A 296 11.30 23.66 3.25
N ILE A 297 12.29 24.25 3.92
CA ILE A 297 13.73 24.01 3.65
C ILE A 297 14.09 22.53 3.78
N LYS A 298 13.62 21.86 4.84
CA LYS A 298 13.89 20.42 5.05
C LYS A 298 13.26 19.57 3.96
N ARG A 299 12.03 19.87 3.56
CA ARG A 299 11.31 19.18 2.47
C ARG A 299 12.00 19.42 1.13
N LEU A 300 12.29 20.67 0.80
CA LEU A 300 12.96 21.05 -0.45
C LEU A 300 14.31 20.34 -0.61
N LYS A 301 15.06 20.15 0.47
CA LYS A 301 16.31 19.39 0.44
C LYS A 301 16.10 17.94 0.00
N VAL A 302 15.02 17.29 0.44
CA VAL A 302 14.70 15.92 0.05
C VAL A 302 14.21 15.88 -1.41
N VAL A 303 13.31 16.77 -1.79
CA VAL A 303 12.80 16.88 -3.18
C VAL A 303 13.94 17.10 -4.16
N ASN A 304 14.85 18.04 -3.87
CA ASN A 304 16.00 18.32 -4.71
C ASN A 304 16.98 17.16 -4.81
N ALA A 305 17.12 16.33 -3.77
CA ALA A 305 17.94 15.13 -3.85
C ALA A 305 17.43 14.15 -4.91
N PHE A 306 16.11 13.94 -5.01
CA PHE A 306 15.51 13.12 -6.07
C PHE A 306 15.65 13.77 -7.46
N ARG A 307 15.37 15.07 -7.58
CA ARG A 307 15.54 15.81 -8.84
C ARG A 307 16.96 15.71 -9.40
N MET A 308 17.96 16.01 -8.56
CA MET A 308 19.37 16.06 -8.99
C MET A 308 19.94 14.68 -9.32
N THR A 309 19.44 13.62 -8.71
CA THR A 309 19.91 12.25 -8.97
C THR A 309 19.10 11.56 -10.07
N GLY A 310 17.97 12.12 -10.49
CA GLY A 310 17.07 11.48 -11.46
C GLY A 310 16.43 10.19 -10.92
N THR A 311 16.44 9.98 -9.61
CA THR A 311 15.89 8.77 -8.98
C THR A 311 14.39 8.91 -8.81
N ALA A 312 13.64 7.89 -9.24
CA ALA A 312 12.19 7.85 -9.06
C ALA A 312 11.83 7.64 -7.58
N PRO A 313 10.96 8.49 -6.99
CA PRO A 313 10.59 8.37 -5.57
C PRO A 313 9.95 7.02 -5.19
N GLU A 314 9.24 6.39 -6.10
CA GLU A 314 8.63 5.06 -5.89
C GLU A 314 9.65 3.96 -5.62
N SER A 315 10.93 4.14 -5.96
CA SER A 315 12.01 3.20 -5.61
C SER A 315 12.21 3.01 -4.10
N MET A 316 11.62 3.87 -3.27
CA MET A 316 11.57 3.68 -1.82
C MET A 316 10.56 2.62 -1.36
N VAL A 317 9.72 2.13 -2.27
CA VAL A 317 8.78 1.03 -2.05
C VAL A 317 9.21 -0.15 -2.93
N LEU A 318 9.39 -1.30 -2.30
CA LEU A 318 9.96 -2.48 -2.94
C LEU A 318 8.84 -3.43 -3.42
N ASP A 319 8.88 -3.77 -4.70
CA ASP A 319 8.09 -4.86 -5.30
C ASP A 319 8.92 -6.15 -5.43
N ASN A 320 10.23 -6.00 -5.56
CA ASN A 320 11.18 -7.09 -5.67
C ASN A 320 12.36 -6.87 -4.72
N ILE A 321 12.86 -7.95 -4.13
CA ILE A 321 14.06 -7.91 -3.30
C ILE A 321 15.23 -8.48 -4.11
N PRO A 322 16.37 -7.78 -4.22
CA PRO A 322 17.56 -8.34 -4.84
C PRO A 322 18.17 -9.42 -3.94
N VAL A 323 18.60 -10.51 -4.55
CA VAL A 323 19.31 -11.60 -3.86
C VAL A 323 20.73 -11.63 -4.35
N ILE A 324 21.67 -11.36 -3.44
CA ILE A 324 23.08 -11.34 -3.76
C ILE A 324 23.61 -12.75 -4.09
N PRO A 325 24.73 -12.87 -4.82
CA PRO A 325 25.31 -14.16 -5.19
C PRO A 325 25.56 -15.08 -3.99
N PRO A 326 25.35 -16.40 -4.13
CA PRO A 326 25.48 -17.35 -3.02
C PRO A 326 26.86 -17.37 -2.35
N ASP A 327 27.91 -17.24 -3.13
CA ASP A 327 29.29 -17.29 -2.61
C ASP A 327 29.67 -16.06 -1.80
N LEU A 328 28.89 -14.97 -1.89
CA LEU A 328 29.04 -13.78 -1.03
C LEU A 328 28.26 -13.93 0.30
N ARG A 329 27.44 -14.96 0.45
CA ARG A 329 26.66 -15.31 1.65
C ARG A 329 26.76 -16.82 1.94
N PRO A 330 27.95 -17.37 2.12
CA PRO A 330 28.13 -18.82 2.25
C PRO A 330 27.42 -19.35 3.48
N MET A 331 26.79 -20.52 3.36
CA MET A 331 26.32 -21.28 4.51
C MET A 331 27.48 -22.06 5.14
N VAL A 332 27.67 -21.86 6.42
CA VAL A 332 28.62 -22.65 7.22
C VAL A 332 27.80 -23.67 8.01
N PRO A 333 27.89 -24.97 7.71
CA PRO A 333 27.25 -25.99 8.52
C PRO A 333 27.87 -25.98 9.92
N VAL A 334 27.05 -25.70 10.94
CA VAL A 334 27.50 -25.80 12.32
C VAL A 334 27.52 -27.30 12.67
N SER A 335 28.70 -27.82 12.97
CA SER A 335 28.83 -29.16 13.48
C SER A 335 28.21 -29.24 14.88
N TYR A 336 27.25 -30.13 15.09
CA TYR A 336 26.61 -30.39 16.38
C TYR A 336 27.49 -31.18 17.35
N THR A 337 28.76 -31.29 17.06
CA THR A 337 29.69 -32.07 17.90
C THR A 337 30.26 -31.31 19.09
N HIS A 338 29.74 -30.10 19.37
CA HIS A 338 30.15 -29.34 20.56
C HIS A 338 28.98 -28.62 21.20
#